data_a95d06c36ce04f097991b6f4ff7a19c9
#
_entry.id   a95d06c36ce04f097991b6f4ff7a19c9
#
_cell.length_a   1.000
_cell.length_b   1.000
_cell.length_c   1.000
_cell.angle_alpha   90.00
_cell.angle_beta   90.00
_cell.angle_gamma   90.00
#
_symmetry.space_group_name_H-M   'P 1'
#
loop_
_entity.id
_entity.type
_entity.pdbx_description
1 polymer ?
#
loop_
_entity_poly.entity_id
_entity_poly.type
_entity_poly.pdbx_seq_one_letter_code
_entity_poly.pdbx_strand_id
1 'polypeptide(L)'
;MHPIAFHLGPLTVHWYGIMIALAFLAGLWTATKLAPLAGINGELIADLVVPWLLLGSVLGARTLYVVTYWRESFAAQPWWEIFMIQHGGLVYYGGLIGATATGIVFARVKHIPLWKLADVMAPSVALGSMFGRIGCLMNGCCYGRACDLPWAIRFPADHATGGLPVHPTEIYDAALNLALYLGLAWLFRRRKFDGQVFAVYLMCYAVTRSFVEVFRGDYDAAHLHGGLTPAHLVSLGTFAVGVAFFLTLRSRKPVVASAK
;
A
#
# COMPACT_ATOMS: atom_id res chain seq x y z
N MET A 1 -12.68 20.20 -1.33
CA MET A 1 -12.75 18.97 -0.51
C MET A 1 -12.33 19.33 0.90
N HIS A 2 -12.94 18.72 1.91
CA HIS A 2 -12.62 19.02 3.31
C HIS A 2 -11.83 17.85 3.90
N PRO A 3 -10.56 18.01 4.30
CA PRO A 3 -9.75 16.93 4.86
C PRO A 3 -10.26 16.48 6.24
N ILE A 4 -10.98 17.35 6.95
CA ILE A 4 -11.54 17.07 8.28
C ILE A 4 -12.93 16.44 8.10
N ALA A 5 -13.14 15.28 8.74
CA ALA A 5 -14.43 14.60 8.76
C ALA A 5 -15.35 15.20 9.81
N PHE A 6 -14.87 15.29 11.05
CA PHE A 6 -15.59 15.86 12.19
C PHE A 6 -14.66 16.14 13.37
N HIS A 7 -15.17 16.89 14.34
CA HIS A 7 -14.47 17.18 15.61
C HIS A 7 -15.18 16.46 16.75
N LEU A 8 -14.40 15.77 17.60
CA LEU A 8 -14.85 15.19 18.87
C LEU A 8 -14.14 15.91 20.02
N GLY A 9 -14.70 17.03 20.46
CA GLY A 9 -14.02 17.91 21.42
C GLY A 9 -12.69 18.41 20.87
N PRO A 10 -11.55 18.18 21.56
CA PRO A 10 -10.23 18.60 21.10
C PRO A 10 -9.65 17.72 19.98
N LEU A 11 -10.27 16.55 19.71
CA LEU A 11 -9.78 15.60 18.70
C LEU A 11 -10.37 15.90 17.33
N THR A 12 -9.51 16.19 16.37
CA THR A 12 -9.89 16.37 14.96
C THR A 12 -9.73 15.06 14.20
N VAL A 13 -10.82 14.51 13.68
CA VAL A 13 -10.83 13.29 12.88
C VAL A 13 -10.75 13.66 11.41
N HIS A 14 -9.74 13.13 10.72
CA HIS A 14 -9.50 13.35 9.30
C HIS A 14 -10.06 12.20 8.46
N TRP A 15 -10.60 12.51 7.28
CA TRP A 15 -11.08 11.50 6.33
C TRP A 15 -10.01 10.48 5.96
N TYR A 16 -8.75 10.93 5.83
CA TYR A 16 -7.62 10.04 5.54
C TYR A 16 -7.47 8.95 6.61
N GLY A 17 -7.59 9.31 7.89
CA GLY A 17 -7.52 8.34 8.99
C GLY A 17 -8.65 7.32 8.94
N ILE A 18 -9.89 7.76 8.61
CA ILE A 18 -11.04 6.87 8.44
C ILE A 18 -10.79 5.89 7.28
N MET A 19 -10.29 6.38 6.14
CA MET A 19 -9.98 5.53 5.00
C MET A 19 -8.88 4.51 5.30
N ILE A 20 -7.86 4.88 6.07
CA ILE A 20 -6.82 3.93 6.52
C ILE A 20 -7.41 2.87 7.45
N ALA A 21 -8.29 3.25 8.39
CA ALA A 21 -8.98 2.29 9.24
C ALA A 21 -9.83 1.30 8.42
N LEU A 22 -10.59 1.82 7.44
CA LEU A 22 -11.35 0.98 6.51
C LEU A 22 -10.45 0.06 5.66
N ALA A 23 -9.29 0.55 5.22
CA ALA A 23 -8.30 -0.24 4.51
C ALA A 23 -7.81 -1.44 5.34
N PHE A 24 -7.51 -1.19 6.62
CA PHE A 24 -7.12 -2.25 7.56
C PHE A 24 -8.24 -3.27 7.79
N LEU A 25 -9.46 -2.81 8.06
CA LEU A 25 -10.60 -3.70 8.30
C LEU A 25 -10.94 -4.53 7.05
N ALA A 26 -10.98 -3.92 5.88
CA ALA A 26 -11.25 -4.61 4.62
C ALA A 26 -10.12 -5.59 4.26
N GLY A 27 -8.87 -5.20 4.49
CA GLY A 27 -7.70 -6.06 4.30
C GLY A 27 -7.71 -7.25 5.26
N LEU A 28 -7.97 -7.02 6.54
CA LEU A 28 -8.11 -8.08 7.54
C LEU A 28 -9.25 -9.05 7.18
N TRP A 29 -10.43 -8.53 6.86
CA TRP A 29 -11.58 -9.34 6.44
C TRP A 29 -11.22 -10.20 5.22
N THR A 30 -10.59 -9.62 4.20
CA THR A 30 -10.17 -10.37 3.00
C THR A 30 -9.17 -11.45 3.35
N ALA A 31 -8.12 -11.14 4.12
CA ALA A 31 -7.08 -12.08 4.49
C ALA A 31 -7.63 -13.24 5.34
N THR A 32 -8.47 -12.96 6.33
CA THR A 32 -9.11 -14.00 7.15
C THR A 32 -10.04 -14.91 6.36
N LYS A 33 -10.71 -14.39 5.31
CA LYS A 33 -11.55 -15.20 4.41
C LYS A 33 -10.75 -16.05 3.43
N LEU A 34 -9.58 -15.58 2.99
CA LEU A 34 -8.73 -16.31 2.05
C LEU A 34 -7.78 -17.31 2.74
N ALA A 35 -7.41 -17.06 3.99
CA ALA A 35 -6.47 -17.90 4.73
C ALA A 35 -6.86 -19.40 4.79
N PRO A 36 -8.11 -19.79 5.10
CA PRO A 36 -8.51 -21.19 5.14
C PRO A 36 -8.34 -21.88 3.78
N LEU A 37 -8.52 -21.16 2.66
CA LEU A 37 -8.29 -21.69 1.31
C LEU A 37 -6.81 -21.94 1.00
N ALA A 38 -5.90 -21.42 1.83
CA ALA A 38 -4.46 -21.69 1.78
C ALA A 38 -4.02 -22.73 2.85
N GLY A 39 -4.96 -23.23 3.67
CA GLY A 39 -4.66 -24.10 4.80
C GLY A 39 -4.03 -23.35 5.98
N ILE A 40 -4.30 -22.05 6.12
CA ILE A 40 -3.87 -21.20 7.24
C ILE A 40 -5.10 -20.88 8.09
N ASN A 41 -5.00 -21.00 9.42
CA ASN A 41 -6.09 -20.58 10.30
C ASN A 41 -6.29 -19.07 10.21
N GLY A 42 -7.55 -18.63 10.00
CA GLY A 42 -7.91 -17.22 9.92
C GLY A 42 -7.60 -16.43 11.20
N GLU A 43 -7.65 -17.06 12.37
CA GLU A 43 -7.27 -16.43 13.64
C GLU A 43 -5.79 -16.05 13.67
N LEU A 44 -4.90 -16.91 13.13
CA LEU A 44 -3.47 -16.56 13.00
C LEU A 44 -3.24 -15.33 12.11
N ILE A 45 -4.11 -15.11 11.13
CA ILE A 45 -4.03 -13.90 10.30
C ILE A 45 -4.49 -12.68 11.10
N ALA A 46 -5.54 -12.80 11.89
CA ALA A 46 -5.97 -11.70 12.78
C ALA A 46 -4.88 -11.36 13.81
N ASP A 47 -4.28 -12.38 14.43
CA ASP A 47 -3.15 -12.23 15.34
C ASP A 47 -1.92 -11.58 14.69
N LEU A 48 -1.68 -11.84 13.40
CA LEU A 48 -0.61 -11.19 12.65
C LEU A 48 -0.95 -9.72 12.36
N VAL A 49 -2.13 -9.46 11.80
CA VAL A 49 -2.48 -8.15 11.24
C VAL A 49 -2.71 -7.13 12.35
N VAL A 50 -3.51 -7.48 13.37
CA VAL A 50 -3.94 -6.50 14.38
C VAL A 50 -2.78 -6.01 15.24
N PRO A 51 -1.99 -6.83 15.96
CA PRO A 51 -0.89 -6.29 16.75
C PRO A 51 0.40 -6.14 15.94
N TRP A 52 0.83 -7.16 15.22
CA TRP A 52 2.20 -7.22 14.71
C TRP A 52 2.45 -6.39 13.48
N LEU A 53 1.57 -6.43 12.47
CA LEU A 53 1.76 -5.62 11.26
C LEU A 53 1.56 -4.13 11.57
N LEU A 54 0.61 -3.77 12.44
CA LEU A 54 0.44 -2.38 12.88
C LEU A 54 1.68 -1.88 13.59
N LEU A 55 2.14 -2.58 14.62
CA LEU A 55 3.35 -2.19 15.37
C LEU A 55 4.58 -2.16 14.46
N GLY A 56 4.77 -3.20 13.67
CA GLY A 56 5.91 -3.27 12.74
C GLY A 56 5.92 -2.15 11.72
N SER A 57 4.75 -1.78 11.16
CA SER A 57 4.66 -0.68 10.21
C SER A 57 4.94 0.67 10.86
N VAL A 58 4.39 0.94 12.05
CA VAL A 58 4.61 2.20 12.77
C VAL A 58 6.07 2.33 13.20
N LEU A 59 6.64 1.27 13.80
CA LEU A 59 8.04 1.26 14.22
C LEU A 59 8.99 1.43 13.02
N GLY A 60 8.74 0.71 11.94
CA GLY A 60 9.53 0.84 10.73
C GLY A 60 9.45 2.22 10.10
N ALA A 61 8.24 2.80 10.01
CA ALA A 61 8.03 4.14 9.48
C ALA A 61 8.75 5.22 10.32
N ARG A 62 8.68 5.10 11.65
CA ARG A 62 9.35 6.01 12.58
C ARG A 62 10.86 5.84 12.53
N THR A 63 11.35 4.60 12.55
CA THR A 63 12.79 4.33 12.48
C THR A 63 13.42 4.93 11.22
N LEU A 64 12.79 4.72 10.06
CA LEU A 64 13.32 5.28 8.81
C LEU A 64 13.26 6.81 8.82
N TYR A 65 12.19 7.42 9.38
CA TYR A 65 12.11 8.87 9.54
C TYR A 65 13.25 9.41 10.41
N VAL A 66 13.46 8.83 11.58
CA VAL A 66 14.53 9.23 12.50
C VAL A 66 15.90 9.13 11.85
N VAL A 67 16.18 8.03 11.15
CA VAL A 67 17.47 7.83 10.45
C VAL A 67 17.67 8.86 9.33
N THR A 68 16.62 9.10 8.54
CA THR A 68 16.70 10.02 7.39
C THR A 68 16.89 11.48 7.83
N TYR A 69 16.16 11.92 8.84
CA TYR A 69 16.15 13.30 9.30
C TYR A 69 16.92 13.52 10.60
N TRP A 70 17.88 12.62 10.91
CA TRP A 70 18.63 12.68 12.17
C TRP A 70 19.28 14.04 12.42
N ARG A 71 20.02 14.54 11.43
CA ARG A 71 20.76 15.81 11.56
C ARG A 71 19.86 17.02 11.65
N GLU A 72 18.74 17.01 10.99
CA GLU A 72 17.84 18.16 10.85
C GLU A 72 16.85 18.26 12.02
N SER A 73 16.36 17.11 12.51
CA SER A 73 15.25 17.08 13.45
C SER A 73 15.56 16.47 14.81
N PHE A 74 16.66 15.69 14.96
CA PHE A 74 16.90 14.93 16.20
C PHE A 74 18.26 15.21 16.87
N ALA A 75 19.28 15.64 16.13
CA ALA A 75 20.64 15.79 16.67
C ALA A 75 20.72 16.78 17.83
N ALA A 76 19.85 17.79 17.88
CA ALA A 76 19.78 18.79 18.93
C ALA A 76 18.60 18.59 19.91
N GLN A 77 17.80 17.54 19.71
CA GLN A 77 16.62 17.25 20.53
C GLN A 77 16.92 16.17 21.57
N PRO A 78 16.15 16.11 22.68
CA PRO A 78 16.23 15.04 23.65
C PRO A 78 15.92 13.68 23.02
N TRP A 79 16.58 12.61 23.50
CA TRP A 79 16.45 11.26 22.94
C TRP A 79 15.02 10.69 22.94
N TRP A 80 14.13 11.14 23.83
CA TRP A 80 12.72 10.72 23.88
C TRP A 80 11.90 11.24 22.71
N GLU A 81 12.34 12.30 22.01
CA GLU A 81 11.67 12.83 20.82
C GLU A 81 11.59 11.76 19.70
N ILE A 82 12.51 10.80 19.70
CA ILE A 82 12.48 9.65 18.78
C ILE A 82 11.15 8.88 18.88
N PHE A 83 10.53 8.82 20.05
CA PHE A 83 9.29 8.09 20.31
C PHE A 83 8.03 8.94 20.20
N MET A 84 8.17 10.25 20.04
CA MET A 84 7.03 11.20 19.99
C MET A 84 6.37 11.17 18.60
N ILE A 85 5.57 10.13 18.34
CA ILE A 85 4.85 9.94 17.05
C ILE A 85 3.77 11.01 16.84
N GLN A 86 3.24 11.59 17.92
CA GLN A 86 2.24 12.67 17.89
C GLN A 86 2.76 13.96 17.24
N HIS A 87 4.08 14.18 17.18
CA HIS A 87 4.69 15.30 16.47
C HIS A 87 4.82 15.04 14.96
N GLY A 88 4.28 13.93 14.49
CA GLY A 88 4.36 13.52 13.10
C GLY A 88 5.67 12.80 12.76
N GLY A 89 5.99 12.73 11.48
CA GLY A 89 7.24 12.13 10.99
C GLY A 89 7.19 10.60 10.89
N LEU A 90 6.50 10.13 9.85
CA LEU A 90 6.43 8.73 9.46
C LEU A 90 6.77 8.62 7.97
N VAL A 91 7.72 7.77 7.61
CA VAL A 91 8.10 7.53 6.22
C VAL A 91 7.45 6.24 5.72
N TYR A 92 6.69 6.34 4.64
CA TYR A 92 5.94 5.22 4.05
C TYR A 92 6.79 3.98 3.79
N TYR A 93 7.97 4.14 3.17
CA TYR A 93 8.87 3.02 2.88
C TYR A 93 9.35 2.30 4.13
N GLY A 94 9.57 3.03 5.22
CA GLY A 94 9.89 2.43 6.52
C GLY A 94 8.77 1.56 7.03
N GLY A 95 7.52 2.01 6.90
CA GLY A 95 6.33 1.25 7.25
C GLY A 95 6.21 -0.04 6.44
N LEU A 96 6.44 0.03 5.13
CA LEU A 96 6.41 -1.14 4.26
C LEU A 96 7.49 -2.17 4.63
N ILE A 97 8.72 -1.71 4.87
CA ILE A 97 9.84 -2.57 5.28
C ILE A 97 9.53 -3.21 6.64
N GLY A 98 9.07 -2.43 7.62
CA GLY A 98 8.74 -2.91 8.96
C GLY A 98 7.60 -3.94 8.94
N ALA A 99 6.52 -3.67 8.20
CA ALA A 99 5.42 -4.62 8.04
C ALA A 99 5.89 -5.92 7.36
N THR A 100 6.71 -5.81 6.30
CA THR A 100 7.23 -6.98 5.58
C THR A 100 8.14 -7.82 6.48
N ALA A 101 9.08 -7.19 7.19
CA ALA A 101 9.97 -7.86 8.12
C ALA A 101 9.18 -8.57 9.22
N THR A 102 8.21 -7.90 9.82
CA THR A 102 7.33 -8.47 10.85
C THR A 102 6.53 -9.66 10.31
N GLY A 103 5.97 -9.56 9.10
CA GLY A 103 5.25 -10.65 8.46
C GLY A 103 6.15 -11.88 8.21
N ILE A 104 7.40 -11.66 7.79
CA ILE A 104 8.37 -12.74 7.60
C ILE A 104 8.74 -13.40 8.94
N VAL A 105 9.02 -12.61 9.97
CA VAL A 105 9.35 -13.12 11.32
C VAL A 105 8.19 -13.92 11.88
N PHE A 106 6.97 -13.38 11.82
CA PHE A 106 5.77 -14.07 12.29
C PHE A 106 5.55 -15.41 11.55
N ALA A 107 5.68 -15.40 10.22
CA ALA A 107 5.55 -16.61 9.42
C ALA A 107 6.56 -17.70 9.84
N ARG A 108 7.80 -17.31 10.13
CA ARG A 108 8.85 -18.24 10.61
C ARG A 108 8.55 -18.77 12.00
N VAL A 109 8.17 -17.90 12.93
CA VAL A 109 7.86 -18.28 14.34
C VAL A 109 6.62 -19.19 14.41
N LYS A 110 5.61 -18.93 13.58
CA LYS A 110 4.37 -19.74 13.54
C LYS A 110 4.45 -20.89 12.53
N HIS A 111 5.61 -21.13 11.91
CA HIS A 111 5.83 -22.17 10.90
C HIS A 111 4.84 -22.11 9.71
N ILE A 112 4.41 -20.89 9.35
CA ILE A 112 3.53 -20.66 8.20
C ILE A 112 4.38 -20.59 6.93
N PRO A 113 4.06 -21.35 5.85
CA PRO A 113 4.77 -21.23 4.59
C PRO A 113 4.67 -19.80 4.03
N LEU A 114 5.83 -19.13 3.91
CA LEU A 114 5.91 -17.69 3.57
C LEU A 114 5.14 -17.34 2.29
N TRP A 115 5.26 -18.17 1.24
CA TRP A 115 4.61 -17.92 -0.04
C TRP A 115 3.09 -18.09 0.01
N LYS A 116 2.58 -18.97 0.87
CA LYS A 116 1.13 -19.05 1.13
C LYS A 116 0.61 -17.80 1.85
N LEU A 117 1.36 -17.33 2.84
CA LEU A 117 1.03 -16.07 3.53
C LEU A 117 1.07 -14.89 2.57
N ALA A 118 2.10 -14.78 1.72
CA ALA A 118 2.22 -13.74 0.71
C ALA A 118 1.03 -13.74 -0.26
N ASP A 119 0.59 -14.92 -0.73
CA ASP A 119 -0.59 -15.05 -1.58
C ASP A 119 -1.88 -14.58 -0.89
N VAL A 120 -2.06 -14.91 0.40
CA VAL A 120 -3.23 -14.47 1.19
C VAL A 120 -3.24 -12.95 1.37
N MET A 121 -2.06 -12.36 1.58
CA MET A 121 -1.93 -10.92 1.83
C MET A 121 -2.06 -10.08 0.55
N ALA A 122 -1.67 -10.59 -0.61
CA ALA A 122 -1.63 -9.82 -1.85
C ALA A 122 -2.99 -9.16 -2.25
N PRO A 123 -4.13 -9.87 -2.26
CA PRO A 123 -5.43 -9.24 -2.52
C PRO A 123 -5.80 -8.20 -1.45
N SER A 124 -5.46 -8.47 -0.18
CA SER A 124 -5.74 -7.56 0.94
C SER A 124 -4.99 -6.23 0.79
N VAL A 125 -3.74 -6.27 0.34
CA VAL A 125 -2.93 -5.08 0.08
C VAL A 125 -3.51 -4.28 -1.08
N ALA A 126 -3.95 -4.93 -2.16
CA ALA A 126 -4.59 -4.25 -3.29
C ALA A 126 -5.89 -3.53 -2.85
N LEU A 127 -6.75 -4.21 -2.06
CA LEU A 127 -7.97 -3.60 -1.53
C LEU A 127 -7.67 -2.45 -0.57
N GLY A 128 -6.69 -2.61 0.31
CA GLY A 128 -6.24 -1.55 1.21
C GLY A 128 -5.71 -0.33 0.46
N SER A 129 -4.97 -0.54 -0.62
CA SER A 129 -4.48 0.53 -1.49
C SER A 129 -5.62 1.32 -2.13
N MET A 130 -6.70 0.66 -2.55
CA MET A 130 -7.90 1.34 -3.07
C MET A 130 -8.45 2.35 -2.05
N PHE A 131 -8.66 1.94 -0.79
CA PHE A 131 -9.13 2.85 0.27
C PHE A 131 -8.12 3.97 0.55
N GLY A 132 -6.83 3.66 0.56
CA GLY A 132 -5.78 4.66 0.73
C GLY A 132 -5.83 5.74 -0.34
N ARG A 133 -6.11 5.39 -1.61
CA ARG A 133 -6.25 6.37 -2.71
C ARG A 133 -7.50 7.23 -2.59
N ILE A 134 -8.60 6.68 -2.10
CA ILE A 134 -9.78 7.48 -1.75
C ILE A 134 -9.43 8.46 -0.62
N GLY A 135 -8.63 8.02 0.36
CA GLY A 135 -8.11 8.89 1.41
C GLY A 135 -7.23 10.02 0.87
N CYS A 136 -6.36 9.75 -0.12
CA CYS A 136 -5.56 10.76 -0.79
C CYS A 136 -6.44 11.82 -1.48
N LEU A 137 -7.50 11.39 -2.18
CA LEU A 137 -8.47 12.28 -2.82
C LEU A 137 -9.13 13.23 -1.80
N MET A 138 -9.58 12.68 -0.65
CA MET A 138 -10.19 13.47 0.42
C MET A 138 -9.22 14.47 1.06
N ASN A 139 -7.94 14.10 1.10
CA ASN A 139 -6.87 14.93 1.65
C ASN A 139 -6.34 15.97 0.64
N GLY A 140 -6.65 15.82 -0.64
CA GLY A 140 -6.17 16.70 -1.70
C GLY A 140 -4.71 16.48 -2.08
N CYS A 141 -4.19 15.25 -2.07
CA CYS A 141 -2.82 14.93 -2.47
C CYS A 141 -2.78 13.89 -3.58
N CYS A 142 -1.68 13.82 -4.32
CA CYS A 142 -1.49 12.86 -5.40
C CYS A 142 -2.33 13.14 -6.67
N TYR A 143 -2.75 14.38 -6.86
CA TYR A 143 -3.53 14.84 -8.00
C TYR A 143 -2.78 14.75 -9.33
N GLY A 144 -3.53 14.76 -10.41
CA GLY A 144 -2.99 14.70 -11.78
C GLY A 144 -2.65 16.06 -12.39
N ARG A 145 -2.14 16.01 -13.61
CA ARG A 145 -1.88 17.20 -14.43
C ARG A 145 -3.18 17.89 -14.81
N ALA A 146 -3.10 19.19 -15.14
CA ALA A 146 -4.23 19.93 -15.70
C ALA A 146 -4.76 19.24 -16.96
N CYS A 147 -6.10 19.18 -17.09
CA CYS A 147 -6.77 18.58 -18.25
C CYS A 147 -8.17 19.16 -18.43
N ASP A 148 -8.67 19.13 -19.67
CA ASP A 148 -10.00 19.63 -20.04
C ASP A 148 -11.02 18.48 -20.26
N LEU A 149 -10.81 17.34 -19.60
CA LEU A 149 -11.69 16.18 -19.72
C LEU A 149 -13.01 16.42 -18.96
N PRO A 150 -14.16 15.84 -19.43
CA PRO A 150 -15.46 16.03 -18.80
C PRO A 150 -15.56 15.48 -17.38
N TRP A 151 -14.65 14.60 -16.98
CA TRP A 151 -14.54 14.04 -15.62
C TRP A 151 -13.40 14.61 -14.81
N ALA A 152 -12.75 15.70 -15.29
CA ALA A 152 -11.74 16.40 -14.52
C ALA A 152 -12.33 16.93 -13.22
N ILE A 153 -11.55 16.82 -12.13
CA ILE A 153 -11.95 17.35 -10.82
C ILE A 153 -11.27 18.70 -10.58
N ARG A 154 -11.94 19.53 -9.76
CA ARG A 154 -11.38 20.80 -9.30
C ARG A 154 -11.24 20.78 -7.79
N PHE A 155 -10.07 21.10 -7.32
CA PHE A 155 -9.82 21.38 -5.91
C PHE A 155 -10.14 22.85 -5.61
N PRO A 156 -10.28 23.25 -4.32
CA PRO A 156 -10.46 24.64 -3.94
C PRO A 156 -9.34 25.54 -4.48
N ALA A 157 -9.61 26.84 -4.62
CA ALA A 157 -8.66 27.79 -5.23
C ALA A 157 -7.37 27.99 -4.40
N ASP A 158 -7.41 27.75 -3.11
CA ASP A 158 -6.28 27.76 -2.17
C ASP A 158 -5.42 26.48 -2.23
N HIS A 159 -5.87 25.49 -2.99
CA HIS A 159 -5.11 24.26 -3.21
C HIS A 159 -3.94 24.50 -4.19
N ALA A 160 -2.90 23.64 -4.14
CA ALA A 160 -1.73 23.70 -5.03
C ALA A 160 -2.06 23.69 -6.52
N THR A 161 -3.24 23.20 -6.93
CA THR A 161 -3.75 23.24 -8.31
C THR A 161 -4.29 24.61 -8.74
N GLY A 162 -4.45 25.56 -7.81
CA GLY A 162 -5.04 26.87 -8.09
C GLY A 162 -6.49 26.82 -8.61
N GLY A 163 -7.24 25.76 -8.29
CA GLY A 163 -8.60 25.55 -8.79
C GLY A 163 -8.71 25.10 -10.24
N LEU A 164 -7.58 24.80 -10.91
CA LEU A 164 -7.58 24.25 -12.28
C LEU A 164 -8.18 22.84 -12.30
N PRO A 165 -8.85 22.47 -13.41
CA PRO A 165 -9.31 21.11 -13.61
C PRO A 165 -8.12 20.18 -13.82
N VAL A 166 -8.08 19.06 -13.11
CA VAL A 166 -6.98 18.10 -13.15
C VAL A 166 -7.47 16.67 -13.32
N HIS A 167 -6.62 15.79 -13.81
CA HIS A 167 -6.89 14.36 -13.84
C HIS A 167 -7.13 13.84 -12.41
N PRO A 168 -8.23 13.12 -12.12
CA PRO A 168 -8.47 12.47 -10.83
C PRO A 168 -7.65 11.19 -10.71
N THR A 169 -6.33 11.32 -10.62
CA THR A 169 -5.38 10.19 -10.58
C THR A 169 -5.62 9.28 -9.39
N GLU A 170 -6.13 9.81 -8.30
CA GLU A 170 -6.51 9.04 -7.11
C GLU A 170 -7.68 8.11 -7.41
N ILE A 171 -8.66 8.55 -8.20
CA ILE A 171 -9.80 7.71 -8.63
C ILE A 171 -9.33 6.65 -9.62
N TYR A 172 -8.44 7.01 -10.56
CA TYR A 172 -7.88 6.04 -11.50
C TYR A 172 -7.12 4.93 -10.75
N ASP A 173 -6.28 5.31 -9.81
CA ASP A 173 -5.50 4.36 -9.01
C ASP A 173 -6.40 3.51 -8.09
N ALA A 174 -7.43 4.11 -7.49
CA ALA A 174 -8.41 3.37 -6.69
C ALA A 174 -9.17 2.34 -7.54
N ALA A 175 -9.64 2.71 -8.73
CA ALA A 175 -10.34 1.79 -9.64
C ALA A 175 -9.44 0.65 -10.12
N LEU A 176 -8.18 0.94 -10.47
CA LEU A 176 -7.21 -0.06 -10.87
C LEU A 176 -6.85 -1.02 -9.73
N ASN A 177 -6.70 -0.51 -8.50
CA ASN A 177 -6.47 -1.35 -7.32
C ASN A 177 -7.69 -2.23 -6.97
N LEU A 178 -8.92 -1.71 -7.16
CA LEU A 178 -10.13 -2.52 -7.02
C LEU A 178 -10.19 -3.63 -8.07
N ALA A 179 -9.91 -3.32 -9.34
CA ALA A 179 -9.86 -4.31 -10.41
C ALA A 179 -8.76 -5.37 -10.14
N LEU A 180 -7.60 -4.92 -9.67
CA LEU A 180 -6.51 -5.79 -9.26
C LEU A 180 -6.93 -6.72 -8.11
N TYR A 181 -7.58 -6.19 -7.06
CA TYR A 181 -8.14 -6.98 -5.98
C TYR A 181 -9.08 -8.10 -6.48
N LEU A 182 -10.04 -7.73 -7.32
CA LEU A 182 -11.01 -8.70 -7.87
C LEU A 182 -10.31 -9.78 -8.71
N GLY A 183 -9.36 -9.39 -9.55
CA GLY A 183 -8.55 -10.30 -10.35
C GLY A 183 -7.71 -11.25 -9.50
N LEU A 184 -7.06 -10.73 -8.44
CA LEU A 184 -6.24 -11.54 -7.54
C LEU A 184 -7.10 -12.47 -6.67
N ALA A 185 -8.26 -12.03 -6.18
CA ALA A 185 -9.19 -12.86 -5.42
C ALA A 185 -9.76 -14.01 -6.27
N TRP A 186 -10.00 -13.74 -7.54
CA TRP A 186 -10.38 -14.78 -8.51
C TRP A 186 -9.22 -15.74 -8.78
N LEU A 187 -8.00 -15.23 -9.05
CA LEU A 187 -6.80 -16.03 -9.29
C LEU A 187 -6.45 -16.88 -8.07
N PHE A 188 -6.63 -16.37 -6.87
CA PHE A 188 -6.32 -17.06 -5.63
C PHE A 188 -7.01 -18.44 -5.52
N ARG A 189 -8.26 -18.53 -5.98
CA ARG A 189 -9.01 -19.79 -6.00
C ARG A 189 -8.56 -20.77 -7.10
N ARG A 190 -7.78 -20.28 -8.07
CA ARG A 190 -7.31 -21.04 -9.25
C ARG A 190 -5.78 -21.12 -9.31
N ARG A 191 -5.10 -20.69 -8.26
CA ARG A 191 -3.63 -20.72 -8.23
C ARG A 191 -3.11 -22.14 -8.37
N LYS A 192 -1.99 -22.28 -9.07
CA LYS A 192 -1.35 -23.58 -9.38
C LYS A 192 -0.14 -23.86 -8.50
N PHE A 193 0.45 -22.83 -7.88
CA PHE A 193 1.60 -22.95 -6.99
C PHE A 193 1.57 -21.81 -5.92
N ASP A 194 2.24 -22.03 -4.80
CA ASP A 194 2.34 -21.04 -3.72
C ASP A 194 3.25 -19.88 -4.16
N GLY A 195 2.80 -18.66 -3.93
CA GLY A 195 3.47 -17.42 -4.36
C GLY A 195 3.02 -16.91 -5.74
N GLN A 196 2.12 -17.61 -6.42
CA GLN A 196 1.61 -17.20 -7.74
C GLN A 196 0.85 -15.88 -7.67
N VAL A 197 -0.04 -15.74 -6.69
CA VAL A 197 -0.91 -14.56 -6.55
C VAL A 197 -0.07 -13.35 -6.18
N PHE A 198 0.91 -13.52 -5.29
CA PHE A 198 1.83 -12.46 -4.91
C PHE A 198 2.72 -12.01 -6.07
N ALA A 199 3.27 -12.95 -6.85
CA ALA A 199 4.07 -12.62 -8.03
C ALA A 199 3.24 -11.83 -9.08
N VAL A 200 2.00 -12.26 -9.34
CA VAL A 200 1.08 -11.55 -10.24
C VAL A 200 0.70 -10.19 -9.69
N TYR A 201 0.48 -10.07 -8.37
CA TYR A 201 0.26 -8.77 -7.72
C TYR A 201 1.40 -7.80 -8.02
N LEU A 202 2.67 -8.19 -7.81
CA LEU A 202 3.83 -7.34 -8.07
C LEU A 202 3.89 -6.87 -9.53
N MET A 203 3.68 -7.79 -10.47
CA MET A 203 3.70 -7.46 -11.90
C MET A 203 2.57 -6.50 -12.29
N CYS A 204 1.34 -6.80 -11.89
CA CYS A 204 0.19 -5.97 -12.23
C CYS A 204 0.25 -4.61 -11.54
N TYR A 205 0.63 -4.56 -10.26
CA TYR A 205 0.81 -3.30 -9.53
C TYR A 205 1.86 -2.41 -10.20
N ALA A 206 3.00 -2.98 -10.62
CA ALA A 206 4.03 -2.23 -11.32
C ALA A 206 3.51 -1.57 -12.61
N VAL A 207 2.71 -2.31 -13.38
CA VAL A 207 2.09 -1.80 -14.62
C VAL A 207 1.07 -0.70 -14.31
N THR A 208 0.14 -0.95 -13.39
CA THR A 208 -0.90 0.03 -13.04
C THR A 208 -0.30 1.29 -12.42
N ARG A 209 0.73 1.13 -11.58
CA ARG A 209 1.44 2.28 -10.98
C ARG A 209 2.17 3.11 -12.03
N SER A 210 2.85 2.50 -12.99
CA SER A 210 3.48 3.20 -14.10
C SER A 210 2.47 3.91 -14.98
N PHE A 211 1.31 3.30 -15.23
CA PHE A 211 0.23 3.89 -16.01
C PHE A 211 -0.33 5.16 -15.33
N VAL A 212 -0.65 5.08 -14.04
CA VAL A 212 -1.17 6.26 -13.30
C VAL A 212 -0.12 7.37 -13.22
N GLU A 213 1.16 7.02 -13.09
CA GLU A 213 2.25 7.98 -13.00
C GLU A 213 2.33 8.92 -14.19
N VAL A 214 1.94 8.47 -15.38
CA VAL A 214 1.89 9.30 -16.61
C VAL A 214 0.96 10.50 -16.45
N PHE A 215 -0.11 10.36 -15.68
CA PHE A 215 -1.12 11.41 -15.47
C PHE A 215 -0.84 12.28 -14.25
N ARG A 216 0.13 11.93 -13.40
CA ARG A 216 0.44 12.68 -12.19
C ARG A 216 1.04 14.04 -12.48
N GLY A 217 0.67 15.03 -11.66
CA GLY A 217 1.07 16.42 -11.82
C GLY A 217 1.69 17.07 -10.57
N ASP A 218 1.86 16.29 -9.51
CA ASP A 218 2.35 16.77 -8.20
C ASP A 218 3.88 16.63 -8.01
N TYR A 219 4.62 16.46 -9.13
CA TYR A 219 6.09 16.40 -9.12
C TYR A 219 6.71 17.66 -9.71
N ASP A 220 7.80 18.13 -9.11
CA ASP A 220 8.67 19.13 -9.72
C ASP A 220 9.35 18.56 -10.98
N ALA A 221 9.48 19.42 -12.00
CA ALA A 221 10.13 19.06 -13.27
C ALA A 221 11.58 18.56 -13.10
N ALA A 222 12.25 18.93 -12.00
CA ALA A 222 13.58 18.47 -11.64
C ALA A 222 13.69 16.94 -11.39
N HIS A 223 12.58 16.26 -11.12
CA HIS A 223 12.53 14.81 -10.90
C HIS A 223 12.31 13.99 -12.18
N LEU A 224 12.23 14.68 -13.34
CA LEU A 224 12.02 14.03 -14.64
C LEU A 224 13.35 13.81 -15.36
N HIS A 225 13.94 12.63 -15.24
CA HIS A 225 15.07 12.22 -16.07
C HIS A 225 14.55 11.58 -17.38
N GLY A 226 14.60 12.33 -18.50
CA GLY A 226 14.18 11.82 -19.80
C GLY A 226 12.69 11.38 -19.88
N GLY A 227 11.81 12.03 -19.10
CA GLY A 227 10.38 11.70 -19.05
C GLY A 227 10.02 10.55 -18.09
N LEU A 228 11.01 9.95 -17.45
CA LEU A 228 10.81 8.90 -16.44
C LEU A 228 10.93 9.48 -15.03
N THR A 229 9.97 9.16 -14.17
CA THR A 229 10.01 9.49 -12.74
C THR A 229 10.70 8.37 -11.95
N PRO A 230 11.17 8.62 -10.73
CA PRO A 230 11.66 7.57 -9.83
C PRO A 230 10.66 6.43 -9.64
N ALA A 231 9.34 6.72 -9.69
CA ALA A 231 8.30 5.72 -9.59
C ALA A 231 8.31 4.72 -10.76
N HIS A 232 8.64 5.14 -11.98
CA HIS A 232 8.80 4.23 -13.12
C HIS A 232 9.97 3.27 -12.91
N LEU A 233 11.09 3.74 -12.36
CA LEU A 233 12.26 2.88 -12.07
C LEU A 233 11.94 1.85 -10.99
N VAL A 234 11.29 2.27 -9.92
CA VAL A 234 10.81 1.36 -8.85
C VAL A 234 9.82 0.34 -9.41
N SER A 235 8.90 0.77 -10.28
CA SER A 235 7.94 -0.12 -10.93
C SER A 235 8.63 -1.14 -11.82
N LEU A 236 9.64 -0.74 -12.60
CA LEU A 236 10.43 -1.66 -13.42
C LEU A 236 11.13 -2.73 -12.56
N GLY A 237 11.76 -2.31 -11.46
CA GLY A 237 12.38 -3.23 -10.50
C GLY A 237 11.35 -4.18 -9.87
N THR A 238 10.19 -3.66 -9.46
CA THR A 238 9.09 -4.44 -8.88
C THR A 238 8.55 -5.46 -9.89
N PHE A 239 8.39 -5.06 -11.16
CA PHE A 239 7.97 -5.96 -12.23
C PHE A 239 8.98 -7.09 -12.44
N ALA A 240 10.28 -6.76 -12.53
CA ALA A 240 11.34 -7.75 -12.71
C ALA A 240 11.38 -8.77 -11.55
N VAL A 241 11.23 -8.29 -10.31
CA VAL A 241 11.12 -9.16 -9.10
C VAL A 241 9.88 -10.05 -9.19
N GLY A 242 8.73 -9.52 -9.61
CA GLY A 242 7.51 -10.29 -9.82
C GLY A 242 7.70 -11.41 -10.84
N VAL A 243 8.32 -11.11 -11.98
CA VAL A 243 8.66 -12.12 -13.01
C VAL A 243 9.62 -13.17 -12.46
N ALA A 244 10.68 -12.77 -11.77
CA ALA A 244 11.63 -13.70 -11.17
C ALA A 244 10.96 -14.64 -10.16
N PHE A 245 10.08 -14.13 -9.29
CA PHE A 245 9.30 -14.97 -8.37
C PHE A 245 8.37 -15.91 -9.11
N PHE A 246 7.66 -15.42 -10.12
CA PHE A 246 6.76 -16.26 -10.90
C PHE A 246 7.49 -17.44 -11.56
N LEU A 247 8.64 -17.19 -12.20
CA LEU A 247 9.44 -18.22 -12.86
C LEU A 247 10.07 -19.21 -11.88
N THR A 248 10.68 -18.72 -10.80
CA THR A 248 11.36 -19.56 -9.81
C THR A 248 10.40 -20.37 -8.96
N LEU A 249 9.24 -19.81 -8.59
CA LEU A 249 8.26 -20.53 -7.77
C LEU A 249 7.43 -21.52 -8.60
N ARG A 250 7.19 -21.22 -9.86
CA ARG A 250 6.52 -22.16 -10.79
C ARG A 250 7.29 -23.48 -10.95
N SER A 251 8.62 -23.45 -10.90
CA SER A 251 9.46 -24.64 -10.98
C SER A 251 9.45 -25.51 -9.71
N ARG A 252 8.95 -24.99 -8.60
CA ARG A 252 8.77 -25.75 -7.36
C ARG A 252 7.49 -26.57 -7.46
N LYS A 253 7.45 -27.76 -6.80
CA LYS A 253 6.35 -28.74 -6.91
C LYS A 253 4.96 -28.09 -6.80
N PRO A 254 3.98 -28.53 -7.64
CA PRO A 254 2.62 -27.97 -7.59
C PRO A 254 1.97 -28.20 -6.23
N VAL A 255 1.10 -27.23 -5.84
CA VAL A 255 0.19 -27.40 -4.70
C VAL A 255 -0.69 -28.61 -4.96
N VAL A 256 -0.56 -29.67 -4.17
CA VAL A 256 -1.59 -30.71 -4.13
C VAL A 256 -2.84 -30.04 -3.59
N ALA A 257 -3.79 -29.75 -4.47
CA ALA A 257 -5.09 -29.27 -4.07
C ALA A 257 -5.70 -30.32 -3.14
N SER A 258 -5.79 -30.00 -1.85
CA SER A 258 -6.62 -30.74 -0.92
C SER A 258 -8.06 -30.58 -1.39
N ALA A 259 -8.49 -31.47 -2.29
CA ALA A 259 -9.90 -31.68 -2.58
C ALA A 259 -10.51 -32.37 -1.37
N LYS A 260 -11.29 -31.65 -0.60
CA LYS A 260 -12.61 -32.10 -0.12
C LYS A 260 -13.27 -31.01 0.71
#